data_dc6817e212152958eeb7e38367240e6e
#
_entry.id   dc6817e212152958eeb7e38367240e6e
#
_cell.length_a   1.000
_cell.length_b   1.000
_cell.length_c   1.000
_cell.angle_alpha   90.00
_cell.angle_beta   90.00
_cell.angle_gamma   90.00
#
_symmetry.space_group_name_H-M   'P 1'
#
loop_
_entity.id
_entity.type
_entity.pdbx_description
1 polymer ?
#
loop_
_entity_poly.entity_id
_entity_poly.type
_entity_poly.pdbx_seq_one_letter_code
_entity_poly.pdbx_strand_id
1 'polypeptide(L)'
;YAIENGKFDGNAGNMNLGRVLSDIENPKFSDLLALYGFVHSTGAWKGNAELLYDKGIPLDELISSREDVYAYVYDKLNGKCCENPAGQVFEIKEAVRKGKYSNNRMPAEIEKLLLECEVPEWYVESMKKILYLFPKTHLIVLLKRDICKFVKMNNN
;
A
#
# COMPACT_ATOMS: atom_id res chain seq x y z
N TYR A 1 -4.33 -10.18 -18.71
CA TYR A 1 -5.10 -8.96 -19.01
C TYR A 1 -4.63 -7.75 -18.23
N ALA A 2 -4.32 -7.90 -16.97
CA ALA A 2 -3.78 -6.79 -16.17
C ALA A 2 -2.28 -6.54 -16.40
N ILE A 3 -1.56 -7.50 -16.97
CA ILE A 3 -0.10 -7.48 -17.08
C ILE A 3 0.32 -7.99 -18.48
N GLU A 4 -0.23 -7.42 -19.54
CA GLU A 4 0.30 -7.63 -20.89
C GLU A 4 1.23 -6.48 -21.24
N ASN A 5 2.48 -6.79 -21.58
CA ASN A 5 3.52 -5.83 -21.95
C ASN A 5 3.84 -4.77 -20.85
N GLY A 6 3.76 -5.13 -19.58
CA GLY A 6 4.07 -4.22 -18.49
C GLY A 6 3.05 -3.08 -18.30
N LYS A 7 1.86 -3.22 -18.86
CA LYS A 7 0.75 -2.27 -18.67
C LYS A 7 -0.39 -2.95 -17.93
N PHE A 8 -0.82 -2.35 -16.83
CA PHE A 8 -2.10 -2.69 -16.21
C PHE A 8 -3.21 -2.06 -17.07
N ASP A 9 -4.16 -2.89 -17.53
CA ASP A 9 -5.30 -2.42 -18.30
C ASP A 9 -6.36 -1.75 -17.38
N GLY A 10 -6.98 -0.70 -17.90
CA GLY A 10 -7.96 0.13 -17.19
C GLY A 10 -7.31 1.15 -16.26
N ASN A 11 -7.72 2.36 -16.23
CA ASN A 11 -7.44 3.57 -15.42
C ASN A 11 -6.10 3.69 -14.64
N ALA A 12 -5.20 2.73 -14.77
CA ALA A 12 -3.83 2.76 -14.25
C ALA A 12 -2.91 3.64 -15.13
N GLY A 13 -3.50 4.62 -15.80
CA GLY A 13 -2.79 5.51 -16.70
C GLY A 13 -1.49 6.02 -16.11
N ASN A 14 -0.36 5.76 -16.79
CA ASN A 14 0.99 6.21 -16.47
C ASN A 14 1.63 5.63 -15.18
N MET A 15 1.09 4.58 -14.58
CA MET A 15 1.80 3.87 -13.53
C MET A 15 2.80 2.88 -14.15
N ASN A 16 4.10 3.13 -13.97
CA ASN A 16 5.15 2.23 -14.48
C ASN A 16 5.33 0.98 -13.59
N LEU A 17 4.22 0.32 -13.25
CA LEU A 17 4.23 -0.87 -12.40
C LEU A 17 4.74 -2.11 -13.15
N GLY A 18 4.73 -2.08 -14.48
CA GLY A 18 5.36 -3.11 -15.31
C GLY A 18 6.88 -3.18 -15.08
N ARG A 19 7.54 -2.04 -14.89
CA ARG A 19 8.95 -2.00 -14.49
C ARG A 19 9.15 -2.72 -13.14
N VAL A 20 8.36 -2.36 -12.13
CA VAL A 20 8.45 -2.97 -10.79
C VAL A 20 8.29 -4.49 -10.87
N LEU A 21 7.32 -4.96 -11.67
CA LEU A 21 7.13 -6.40 -11.85
C LEU A 21 8.32 -7.06 -12.57
N SER A 22 8.92 -6.36 -13.53
CA SER A 22 10.11 -6.85 -14.25
C SER A 22 11.38 -6.89 -13.40
N ASP A 23 11.46 -6.02 -12.39
CA ASP A 23 12.57 -5.99 -11.43
C ASP A 23 12.52 -7.16 -10.43
N ILE A 24 11.36 -7.82 -10.30
CA ILE A 24 11.16 -8.96 -9.38
C ILE A 24 11.43 -10.27 -10.13
N GLU A 25 12.52 -10.96 -9.80
CA GLU A 25 12.94 -12.17 -10.50
C GLU A 25 11.91 -13.32 -10.40
N ASN A 26 11.27 -13.49 -9.24
CA ASN A 26 10.25 -14.50 -9.00
C ASN A 26 9.07 -13.90 -8.24
N PRO A 27 8.14 -13.19 -8.92
CA PRO A 27 7.07 -12.48 -8.25
C PRO A 27 6.12 -13.44 -7.52
N LYS A 28 5.89 -13.16 -6.24
CA LYS A 28 4.95 -13.88 -5.39
C LYS A 28 3.56 -13.28 -5.51
N PHE A 29 2.56 -14.02 -5.03
CA PHE A 29 1.19 -13.51 -4.96
C PHE A 29 1.08 -12.21 -4.14
N SER A 30 1.89 -12.07 -3.08
CA SER A 30 1.97 -10.85 -2.27
C SER A 30 2.42 -9.64 -3.08
N ASP A 31 3.37 -9.81 -4.00
CA ASP A 31 3.89 -8.72 -4.83
C ASP A 31 2.84 -8.25 -5.82
N LEU A 32 2.16 -9.20 -6.47
CA LEU A 32 1.03 -8.89 -7.35
C LEU A 32 -0.10 -8.19 -6.58
N LEU A 33 -0.37 -8.62 -5.34
CA LEU A 33 -1.39 -8.01 -4.50
C LEU A 33 -1.03 -6.58 -4.12
N ALA A 34 0.24 -6.30 -3.80
CA ALA A 34 0.73 -4.95 -3.55
C ALA A 34 0.57 -4.06 -4.78
N LEU A 35 0.95 -4.55 -5.97
CA LEU A 35 0.78 -3.82 -7.23
C LEU A 35 -0.70 -3.50 -7.49
N TYR A 36 -1.62 -4.44 -7.23
CA TYR A 36 -3.06 -4.18 -7.31
C TYR A 36 -3.51 -3.12 -6.30
N GLY A 37 -2.94 -3.12 -5.10
CA GLY A 37 -3.17 -2.09 -4.10
C GLY A 37 -2.80 -0.70 -4.62
N PHE A 38 -1.64 -0.55 -5.23
CA PHE A 38 -1.18 0.72 -5.81
C PHE A 38 -2.06 1.20 -6.97
N VAL A 39 -2.53 0.28 -7.82
CA VAL A 39 -3.43 0.62 -8.94
C VAL A 39 -4.78 1.13 -8.46
N HIS A 40 -5.35 0.48 -7.46
CA HIS A 40 -6.72 0.78 -7.02
C HIS A 40 -6.78 1.86 -5.93
N SER A 41 -5.68 2.09 -5.18
CA SER A 41 -5.63 3.11 -4.13
C SER A 41 -5.21 4.47 -4.70
N THR A 42 -5.76 5.55 -4.16
CA THR A 42 -5.45 6.91 -4.61
C THR A 42 -4.40 7.55 -3.72
N GLY A 43 -3.34 8.11 -4.34
CA GLY A 43 -2.20 8.71 -3.62
C GLY A 43 -1.23 7.69 -3.02
N ALA A 44 -1.40 6.40 -3.35
CA ALA A 44 -0.52 5.34 -2.85
C ALA A 44 0.76 5.19 -3.68
N TRP A 45 0.69 5.29 -5.02
CA TRP A 45 1.84 5.04 -5.89
C TRP A 45 2.55 6.31 -6.34
N LYS A 46 1.97 7.05 -7.27
CA LYS A 46 2.63 8.17 -7.94
C LYS A 46 3.03 9.28 -6.96
N GLY A 47 4.33 9.63 -6.95
CA GLY A 47 4.86 10.63 -6.03
C GLY A 47 4.91 10.20 -4.57
N ASN A 48 4.62 8.93 -4.28
CA ASN A 48 4.62 8.32 -2.96
C ASN A 48 5.46 7.03 -2.97
N ALA A 49 4.83 5.85 -3.02
CA ALA A 49 5.53 4.57 -3.00
C ALA A 49 6.52 4.42 -4.18
N GLU A 50 6.24 4.97 -5.34
CA GLU A 50 7.16 5.03 -6.48
C GLU A 50 8.52 5.62 -6.10
N LEU A 51 8.53 6.78 -5.42
CA LEU A 51 9.77 7.44 -5.02
C LEU A 51 10.52 6.68 -3.91
N LEU A 52 9.80 5.97 -3.06
CA LEU A 52 10.38 5.13 -2.00
C LEU A 52 10.99 3.86 -2.60
N TYR A 53 10.29 3.23 -3.55
CA TYR A 53 10.80 2.08 -4.29
C TYR A 53 12.09 2.42 -5.06
N ASP A 54 12.11 3.57 -5.74
CA ASP A 54 13.31 4.05 -6.46
C ASP A 54 14.49 4.34 -5.52
N LYS A 55 14.23 4.60 -4.24
CA LYS A 55 15.25 4.73 -3.18
C LYS A 55 15.66 3.40 -2.56
N GLY A 56 15.11 2.28 -3.02
CA GLY A 56 15.44 0.93 -2.55
C GLY A 56 14.63 0.43 -1.37
N ILE A 57 13.52 1.09 -1.01
CA ILE A 57 12.59 0.54 0.01
C ILE A 57 11.89 -0.68 -0.60
N PRO A 58 11.91 -1.84 0.07
CA PRO A 58 11.28 -3.07 -0.42
C PRO A 58 9.78 -2.91 -0.66
N LEU A 59 9.26 -3.61 -1.66
CA LEU A 59 7.85 -3.50 -2.07
C LEU A 59 6.88 -3.87 -0.96
N ASP A 60 7.22 -4.85 -0.13
CA ASP A 60 6.42 -5.35 0.99
C ASP A 60 6.42 -4.45 2.23
N GLU A 61 7.32 -3.45 2.27
CA GLU A 61 7.30 -2.41 3.29
C GLU A 61 6.46 -1.18 2.90
N LEU A 62 6.07 -1.06 1.61
CA LEU A 62 5.31 0.08 1.11
C LEU A 62 3.81 -0.07 1.39
N ILE A 63 3.14 1.08 1.55
CA ILE A 63 1.69 1.11 1.85
C ILE A 63 0.88 0.92 0.56
N SER A 64 0.35 -0.28 0.34
CA SER A 64 -0.50 -0.63 -0.80
C SER A 64 -1.98 -0.81 -0.43
N SER A 65 -2.26 -1.13 0.84
CA SER A 65 -3.60 -1.40 1.37
C SER A 65 -3.76 -0.83 2.78
N ARG A 66 -5.01 -0.76 3.25
CA ARG A 66 -5.28 -0.30 4.63
C ARG A 66 -4.75 -1.27 5.70
N GLU A 67 -4.67 -2.55 5.39
CA GLU A 67 -4.15 -3.57 6.29
C GLU A 67 -2.63 -3.45 6.48
N ASP A 68 -1.90 -2.92 5.49
CA ASP A 68 -0.45 -2.66 5.62
C ASP A 68 -0.22 -1.59 6.70
N VAL A 69 -1.01 -0.51 6.69
CA VAL A 69 -0.93 0.52 7.74
C VAL A 69 -1.21 -0.08 9.12
N TYR A 70 -2.27 -0.90 9.23
CA TYR A 70 -2.62 -1.50 10.51
C TYR A 70 -1.50 -2.41 11.04
N ALA A 71 -1.02 -3.33 10.21
CA ALA A 71 -0.01 -4.30 10.62
C ALA A 71 1.31 -3.62 11.02
N TYR A 72 1.78 -2.70 10.20
CA TYR A 72 3.04 -2.00 10.44
C TYR A 72 3.00 -1.13 11.70
N VAL A 73 1.97 -0.30 11.83
CA VAL A 73 1.84 0.59 12.99
C VAL A 73 1.57 -0.21 14.27
N TYR A 74 0.78 -1.29 14.19
CA TYR A 74 0.55 -2.17 15.33
C TYR A 74 1.86 -2.77 15.85
N ASP A 75 2.68 -3.32 14.96
CA ASP A 75 3.98 -3.90 15.32
C ASP A 75 4.90 -2.87 16.02
N LYS A 76 4.90 -1.63 15.54
CA LYS A 76 5.70 -0.56 16.12
C LYS A 76 5.22 -0.09 17.51
N LEU A 77 3.90 0.00 17.71
CA LEU A 77 3.32 0.49 18.97
C LEU A 77 3.23 -0.59 20.05
N ASN A 78 3.03 -1.85 19.64
CA ASN A 78 2.77 -2.94 20.59
C ASN A 78 3.97 -3.25 21.50
N GLY A 79 3.74 -3.15 22.81
CA GLY A 79 4.75 -3.41 23.84
C GLY A 79 5.82 -2.33 23.99
N LYS A 80 5.80 -1.26 23.16
CA LYS A 80 6.76 -0.14 23.26
C LYS A 80 6.13 1.13 23.82
N CYS A 81 5.03 1.55 23.23
CA CYS A 81 4.41 2.84 23.53
C CYS A 81 3.01 2.68 24.15
N CYS A 82 2.38 1.53 24.01
CA CYS A 82 1.03 1.27 24.47
C CYS A 82 0.84 -0.21 24.81
N GLU A 83 0.15 -0.51 25.91
CA GLU A 83 -0.17 -1.91 26.29
C GLU A 83 -1.25 -2.55 25.41
N ASN A 84 -2.12 -1.75 24.80
CA ASN A 84 -3.15 -2.23 23.88
C ASN A 84 -3.37 -1.22 22.74
N PRO A 85 -2.50 -1.24 21.72
CA PRO A 85 -2.55 -0.26 20.65
C PRO A 85 -3.67 -0.50 19.64
N ALA A 86 -4.41 -1.63 19.70
CA ALA A 86 -5.34 -2.07 18.66
C ALA A 86 -6.37 -1.00 18.28
N GLY A 87 -7.00 -0.35 19.27
CA GLY A 87 -7.98 0.72 19.05
C GLY A 87 -7.36 1.95 18.40
N GLN A 88 -6.23 2.41 18.92
CA GLN A 88 -5.52 3.57 18.38
C GLN A 88 -5.00 3.32 16.96
N VAL A 89 -4.42 2.16 16.73
CA VAL A 89 -3.95 1.75 15.39
C VAL A 89 -5.13 1.64 14.41
N PHE A 90 -6.27 1.14 14.87
CA PHE A 90 -7.48 1.10 14.04
C PHE A 90 -7.92 2.50 13.60
N GLU A 91 -7.94 3.48 14.52
CA GLU A 91 -8.29 4.87 14.20
C GLU A 91 -7.28 5.50 13.24
N ILE A 92 -5.98 5.29 13.45
CA ILE A 92 -4.92 5.74 12.54
C ILE A 92 -5.13 5.15 11.13
N LYS A 93 -5.31 3.82 11.04
CA LYS A 93 -5.57 3.13 9.77
C LYS A 93 -6.83 3.67 9.07
N GLU A 94 -7.92 3.91 9.82
CA GLU A 94 -9.15 4.47 9.25
C GLU A 94 -8.97 5.92 8.78
N ALA A 95 -8.16 6.72 9.48
CA ALA A 95 -7.86 8.08 9.07
C ALA A 95 -7.02 8.09 7.78
N VAL A 96 -5.97 7.28 7.69
CA VAL A 96 -5.14 7.13 6.49
C VAL A 96 -5.98 6.63 5.32
N ARG A 97 -6.76 5.55 5.52
CA ARG A 97 -7.61 4.97 4.48
C ARG A 97 -8.57 5.97 3.84
N LYS A 98 -9.08 6.89 4.62
CA LYS A 98 -10.04 7.93 4.20
C LYS A 98 -9.38 9.24 3.77
N GLY A 99 -8.05 9.28 3.68
CA GLY A 99 -7.30 10.48 3.32
C GLY A 99 -7.41 11.64 4.31
N LYS A 100 -7.76 11.36 5.57
CA LYS A 100 -7.92 12.42 6.58
C LYS A 100 -6.62 13.12 6.92
N TYR A 101 -5.49 12.44 6.75
CA TYR A 101 -4.15 12.98 7.02
C TYR A 101 -3.52 13.67 5.81
N SER A 102 -4.15 13.59 4.64
CA SER A 102 -3.64 14.24 3.42
C SER A 102 -3.55 15.76 3.58
N ASN A 103 -2.69 16.39 2.78
CA ASN A 103 -2.45 17.83 2.81
C ASN A 103 -2.01 18.34 4.22
N ASN A 104 -1.11 17.61 4.88
CA ASN A 104 -0.57 17.96 6.20
C ASN A 104 -1.64 18.11 7.30
N ARG A 105 -2.72 17.33 7.24
CA ARG A 105 -3.79 17.34 8.25
C ARG A 105 -3.63 16.26 9.33
N MET A 106 -2.49 15.57 9.38
CA MET A 106 -2.21 14.64 10.48
C MET A 106 -2.08 15.44 11.79
N PRO A 107 -2.81 15.05 12.86
CA PRO A 107 -2.65 15.70 14.16
C PRO A 107 -1.21 15.57 14.69
N ALA A 108 -0.68 16.65 15.24
CA ALA A 108 0.71 16.67 15.73
C ALA A 108 0.98 15.62 16.81
N GLU A 109 0.00 15.32 17.65
CA GLU A 109 0.09 14.28 18.68
C GLU A 109 0.21 12.87 18.09
N ILE A 110 -0.46 12.60 16.95
CA ILE A 110 -0.38 11.32 16.25
C ILE A 110 0.98 11.20 15.56
N GLU A 111 1.42 12.25 14.88
CA GLU A 111 2.74 12.27 14.25
C GLU A 111 3.86 12.04 15.28
N LYS A 112 3.81 12.76 16.40
CA LYS A 112 4.76 12.62 17.50
C LYS A 112 4.76 11.19 18.05
N LEU A 113 3.59 10.63 18.33
CA LEU A 113 3.46 9.24 18.81
C LEU A 113 4.12 8.26 17.85
N LEU A 114 3.83 8.36 16.54
CA LEU A 114 4.38 7.45 15.54
C LEU A 114 5.91 7.51 15.51
N LEU A 115 6.49 8.71 15.54
CA LEU A 115 7.93 8.90 15.53
C LEU A 115 8.59 8.41 16.84
N GLU A 116 7.97 8.64 17.99
CA GLU A 116 8.44 8.14 19.30
C GLU A 116 8.40 6.60 19.37
N CYS A 117 7.47 5.96 18.65
CA CYS A 117 7.38 4.51 18.52
C CYS A 117 8.23 3.93 17.36
N GLU A 118 9.21 4.69 16.88
CA GLU A 118 10.14 4.26 15.81
C GLU A 118 9.47 3.93 14.48
N VAL A 119 8.32 4.55 14.17
CA VAL A 119 7.80 4.55 12.80
C VAL A 119 8.68 5.50 11.99
N PRO A 120 9.31 5.04 10.89
CA PRO A 120 10.20 5.89 10.11
C PRO A 120 9.47 7.12 9.54
N GLU A 121 10.16 8.25 9.49
CA GLU A 121 9.62 9.49 8.94
C GLU A 121 9.07 9.31 7.52
N TRP A 122 9.77 8.56 6.66
CA TRP A 122 9.30 8.29 5.30
C TRP A 122 7.95 7.54 5.27
N TYR A 123 7.68 6.68 6.27
CA TYR A 123 6.40 5.97 6.38
C TYR A 123 5.28 6.92 6.79
N VAL A 124 5.56 7.80 7.77
CA VAL A 124 4.63 8.86 8.20
C VAL A 124 4.30 9.79 7.04
N GLU A 125 5.32 10.24 6.29
CA GLU A 125 5.13 11.08 5.10
C GLU A 125 4.36 10.35 3.99
N SER A 126 4.57 9.04 3.82
CA SER A 126 3.77 8.23 2.90
C SER A 126 2.29 8.22 3.29
N MET A 127 1.97 8.05 4.58
CA MET A 127 0.58 8.11 5.06
C MET A 127 -0.10 9.45 4.77
N LYS A 128 0.63 10.56 4.85
CA LYS A 128 0.11 11.92 4.56
C LYS A 128 -0.19 12.18 3.09
N LYS A 129 0.30 11.35 2.17
CA LYS A 129 0.04 11.46 0.72
C LYS A 129 -1.16 10.65 0.27
N ILE A 130 -1.61 9.70 1.07
CA ILE A 130 -2.70 8.80 0.73
C ILE A 130 -4.03 9.53 0.80
N LEU A 131 -4.84 9.37 -0.24
CA LEU A 131 -6.20 9.90 -0.32
C LEU A 131 -7.24 8.81 -0.09
N TYR A 132 -6.98 7.58 -0.54
CA TYR A 132 -7.84 6.44 -0.32
C TYR A 132 -7.08 5.11 -0.45
N LEU A 133 -7.32 4.18 0.49
CA LEU A 133 -6.78 2.80 0.44
C LEU A 133 -7.89 1.76 0.34
N PHE A 134 -7.72 0.85 -0.58
CA PHE A 134 -8.57 -0.34 -0.70
C PHE A 134 -8.26 -1.38 0.38
N PRO A 135 -9.27 -2.17 0.79
CA PRO A 135 -9.06 -3.33 1.66
C PRO A 135 -8.38 -4.48 0.90
N LYS A 136 -7.47 -5.17 1.57
CA LYS A 136 -6.72 -6.32 1.00
C LYS A 136 -7.65 -7.42 0.49
N THR A 137 -8.74 -7.69 1.19
CA THR A 137 -9.76 -8.66 0.77
C THR A 137 -10.38 -8.31 -0.58
N HIS A 138 -10.67 -7.04 -0.83
CA HIS A 138 -11.19 -6.59 -2.12
C HIS A 138 -10.15 -6.77 -3.24
N LEU A 139 -8.89 -6.42 -2.96
CA LEU A 139 -7.78 -6.58 -3.91
C LEU A 139 -7.55 -8.05 -4.27
N ILE A 140 -7.67 -8.97 -3.30
CA ILE A 140 -7.56 -10.42 -3.52
C ILE A 140 -8.64 -10.90 -4.49
N VAL A 141 -9.88 -10.45 -4.32
CA VAL A 141 -10.99 -10.82 -5.21
C VAL A 141 -10.75 -10.34 -6.64
N LEU A 142 -10.30 -9.08 -6.80
CA LEU A 142 -9.98 -8.52 -8.10
C LEU A 142 -8.83 -9.27 -8.77
N LEU A 143 -7.73 -9.50 -8.07
CA LEU A 143 -6.56 -10.22 -8.58
C LEU A 143 -6.93 -11.67 -8.98
N LYS A 144 -7.65 -12.40 -8.11
CA LYS A 144 -8.14 -13.75 -8.46
C LYS A 144 -8.99 -13.76 -9.72
N ARG A 145 -9.92 -12.85 -9.85
CA ARG A 145 -10.77 -12.72 -11.03
C ARG A 145 -9.94 -12.55 -12.30
N ASP A 146 -8.93 -11.70 -12.25
CA ASP A 146 -8.13 -11.37 -13.42
C ASP A 146 -7.16 -12.50 -13.79
N ILE A 147 -6.57 -13.19 -12.79
CA ILE A 147 -5.80 -14.43 -13.02
C ILE A 147 -6.67 -15.51 -13.66
N CYS A 148 -7.90 -15.74 -13.17
CA CYS A 148 -8.80 -16.73 -13.75
C CYS A 148 -9.19 -16.41 -15.20
N LYS A 149 -9.38 -15.13 -15.54
CA LYS A 149 -9.62 -14.69 -16.92
C LYS A 149 -8.42 -14.98 -17.81
N PHE A 150 -7.22 -14.62 -17.36
CA PHE A 150 -5.98 -14.83 -18.08
C PHE A 150 -5.75 -16.32 -18.39
N VAL A 151 -5.91 -17.21 -17.39
CA VAL A 151 -5.77 -18.66 -17.57
C VAL A 151 -6.78 -19.22 -18.59
N LYS A 152 -8.04 -18.78 -18.53
CA LYS A 152 -9.07 -19.22 -19.50
C LYS A 152 -8.76 -18.80 -20.94
N MET A 153 -8.19 -17.61 -21.13
CA MET A 153 -7.85 -17.10 -22.46
C MET A 153 -6.66 -17.82 -23.10
N ASN A 154 -5.72 -18.32 -22.31
CA ASN A 154 -4.53 -19.00 -22.80
C ASN A 154 -4.70 -20.53 -22.95
N ASN A 155 -5.82 -21.09 -22.47
CA ASN A 155 -6.15 -22.51 -22.60
C ASN A 155 -7.17 -22.82 -23.70
N ASN A 156 -7.58 -21.83 -24.48
CA ASN A 156 -8.40 -21.95 -25.69
C ASN A 156 -7.56 -21.65 -26.95
#